data_584ee9731d45f89d3e806cf4c1d585a0
#
_entry.id   584ee9731d45f89d3e806cf4c1d585a0
#
_cell.length_a   1.000
_cell.length_b   1.000
_cell.length_c   1.000
_cell.angle_alpha   90.00
_cell.angle_beta   90.00
_cell.angle_gamma   90.00
#
_symmetry.space_group_name_H-M   'P 1'
#
loop_
_entity.id
_entity.type
_entity.pdbx_description
1 polymer ?
#
loop_
_entity_poly.entity_id
_entity_poly.type
_entity_poly.pdbx_seq_one_letter_code
_entity_poly.pdbx_strand_id
1 'polypeptide(L)'
;MCSPISILPPNGEDNPFQAVRYLNGPVSAAWQMLHTAFLILTICTPCSQASQSRLSVLSSHAVTRRAQMYARQIVANSLANRCTIAWANAVQLLTIAGQCLVVEAERNACVRVLREIQQQTGWDTRASIDRLGAAWENSWRYEGEVDAGKLLYHVWLGEERSPS
;
A
#
# COMPACT_ATOMS: atom_id res chain seq x y z
N MET A 1 16.84 13.66 -13.83
CA MET A 1 15.79 13.70 -12.79
C MET A 1 14.54 14.28 -13.41
N CYS A 2 13.44 13.50 -13.53
CA CYS A 2 12.16 14.08 -14.00
C CYS A 2 11.52 14.84 -12.85
N SER A 3 11.44 16.15 -12.98
CA SER A 3 10.77 17.00 -12.00
C SER A 3 9.26 16.72 -12.01
N PRO A 4 8.59 16.67 -10.85
CA PRO A 4 7.13 16.59 -10.80
C PRO A 4 6.54 17.86 -11.45
N ILE A 5 5.44 17.71 -12.22
CA ILE A 5 4.77 18.87 -12.86
C ILE A 5 4.00 19.66 -11.82
N SER A 6 3.34 18.98 -10.89
CA SER A 6 2.58 19.63 -9.83
C SER A 6 2.40 18.72 -8.62
N ILE A 7 2.38 19.35 -7.46
CA ILE A 7 2.00 18.70 -6.19
C ILE A 7 0.53 19.06 -5.97
N LEU A 8 -0.30 18.02 -5.83
CA LEU A 8 -1.73 18.17 -5.55
C LEU A 8 -1.95 18.05 -4.04
N PRO A 9 -2.56 19.04 -3.40
CA PRO A 9 -2.90 18.92 -1.98
C PRO A 9 -3.99 17.88 -1.76
N PRO A 10 -4.13 17.35 -0.54
CA PRO A 10 -5.27 16.54 -0.18
C PRO A 10 -6.58 17.29 -0.42
N ASN A 11 -7.59 16.63 -0.96
CA ASN A 11 -8.91 17.20 -1.23
C ASN A 11 -10.01 16.42 -0.48
N GLY A 12 -9.92 16.39 0.84
CA GLY A 12 -10.90 15.76 1.71
C GLY A 12 -11.11 14.26 1.41
N GLU A 13 -12.37 13.83 1.32
CA GLU A 13 -12.73 12.43 1.07
C GLU A 13 -12.35 11.95 -0.33
N ASP A 14 -12.25 12.84 -1.30
CA ASP A 14 -11.92 12.47 -2.69
C ASP A 14 -10.44 12.13 -2.86
N ASN A 15 -9.56 12.79 -2.14
CA ASN A 15 -8.14 12.50 -2.16
C ASN A 15 -7.51 12.82 -0.80
N PRO A 16 -7.43 11.84 0.10
CA PRO A 16 -6.85 12.03 1.42
C PRO A 16 -5.32 12.19 1.39
N PHE A 17 -4.69 12.05 0.22
CA PHE A 17 -3.24 12.06 0.07
C PHE A 17 -2.73 13.35 -0.56
N GLN A 18 -1.53 13.75 -0.17
CA GLN A 18 -0.72 14.64 -0.98
C GLN A 18 -0.16 13.83 -2.17
N ALA A 19 -0.50 14.20 -3.38
CA ALA A 19 -0.16 13.47 -4.58
C ALA A 19 0.70 14.28 -5.54
N VAL A 20 1.49 13.58 -6.36
CA VAL A 20 2.36 14.18 -7.38
C VAL A 20 1.86 13.79 -8.75
N ARG A 21 1.65 14.76 -9.61
CA ARG A 21 1.36 14.55 -11.02
C ARG A 21 2.67 14.55 -11.82
N TYR A 22 2.86 13.51 -12.62
CA TYR A 22 4.02 13.35 -13.49
C TYR A 22 3.71 13.73 -14.94
N LEU A 23 4.75 14.01 -15.72
CA LEU A 23 4.63 14.46 -17.11
C LEU A 23 4.03 13.37 -18.01
N ASN A 24 4.32 12.10 -17.72
CA ASN A 24 3.86 10.98 -18.53
C ASN A 24 3.64 9.70 -17.70
N GLY A 25 2.88 8.77 -18.28
CA GLY A 25 2.52 7.50 -17.66
C GLY A 25 3.71 6.61 -17.29
N PRO A 26 4.72 6.43 -18.16
CA PRO A 26 5.91 5.64 -17.83
C PRO A 26 6.67 6.12 -16.60
N VAL A 27 6.82 7.44 -16.42
CA VAL A 27 7.45 8.00 -15.21
C VAL A 27 6.62 7.72 -13.96
N SER A 28 5.30 7.88 -14.06
CA SER A 28 4.40 7.53 -12.97
C SER A 28 4.51 6.05 -12.58
N ALA A 29 4.49 5.15 -13.57
CA ALA A 29 4.64 3.70 -13.34
C ALA A 29 5.99 3.35 -12.70
N ALA A 30 7.08 3.97 -13.15
CA ALA A 30 8.42 3.77 -12.57
C ALA A 30 8.47 4.18 -11.09
N TRP A 31 7.87 5.31 -10.74
CA TRP A 31 7.78 5.76 -9.35
C TRP A 31 6.91 4.84 -8.49
N GLN A 32 5.80 4.30 -9.03
CA GLN A 32 5.00 3.30 -8.33
C GLN A 32 5.82 2.05 -8.01
N MET A 33 6.54 1.52 -9.01
CA MET A 33 7.40 0.35 -8.82
C MET A 33 8.50 0.60 -7.79
N LEU A 34 9.15 1.77 -7.84
CA LEU A 34 10.19 2.16 -6.89
C LEU A 34 9.66 2.20 -5.45
N HIS A 35 8.52 2.86 -5.23
CA HIS A 35 7.90 2.91 -3.90
C HIS A 35 7.47 1.52 -3.43
N THR A 36 6.99 0.65 -4.34
CA THR A 36 6.64 -0.74 -4.00
C THR A 36 7.87 -1.53 -3.61
N ALA A 37 9.00 -1.39 -4.32
CA ALA A 37 10.26 -2.02 -3.94
C ALA A 37 10.71 -1.58 -2.54
N PHE A 38 10.65 -0.30 -2.24
CA PHE A 38 10.97 0.21 -0.89
C PHE A 38 10.00 -0.31 0.17
N LEU A 39 8.71 -0.42 -0.15
CA LEU A 39 7.71 -0.99 0.74
C LEU A 39 8.04 -2.45 1.06
N ILE A 40 8.27 -3.27 0.04
CA ILE A 40 8.62 -4.69 0.20
C ILE A 40 9.92 -4.83 1.01
N LEU A 41 10.96 -4.09 0.68
CA LEU A 41 12.22 -4.11 1.44
C LEU A 41 12.01 -3.72 2.91
N THR A 42 11.16 -2.73 3.17
CA THR A 42 10.84 -2.29 4.54
C THR A 42 10.14 -3.39 5.33
N ILE A 43 9.22 -4.14 4.69
CA ILE A 43 8.46 -5.21 5.33
C ILE A 43 9.32 -6.48 5.49
N CYS A 44 10.10 -6.83 4.46
CA CYS A 44 10.88 -8.05 4.43
C CYS A 44 12.24 -7.95 5.14
N THR A 45 12.68 -6.75 5.53
CA THR A 45 13.93 -6.61 6.32
C THR A 45 13.68 -7.17 7.72
N PRO A 46 14.31 -8.32 8.09
CA PRO A 46 14.15 -8.86 9.42
C PRO A 46 14.64 -7.83 10.44
N CYS A 47 13.76 -7.47 11.35
CA CYS A 47 14.18 -6.72 12.52
C CYS A 47 15.17 -7.64 13.26
N SER A 48 16.48 -7.35 13.17
CA SER A 48 17.48 -8.19 13.80
C SER A 48 17.10 -8.36 15.26
N GLN A 49 17.05 -9.63 15.69
CA GLN A 49 16.67 -10.07 17.04
C GLN A 49 17.75 -9.63 18.07
N ALA A 50 18.08 -8.36 18.07
CA ALA A 50 18.94 -7.77 19.07
C ALA A 50 18.07 -7.19 20.19
N SER A 51 17.95 -7.99 21.25
CA SER A 51 17.54 -7.58 22.58
C SER A 51 16.09 -7.12 22.75
N GLN A 52 15.35 -7.79 23.62
CA GLN A 52 14.07 -7.41 24.22
C GLN A 52 14.21 -6.09 25.00
N SER A 53 14.44 -4.99 24.32
CA SER A 53 14.55 -3.69 24.93
C SER A 53 13.54 -2.72 24.29
N ARG A 54 13.23 -1.63 24.98
CA ARG A 54 12.37 -0.54 24.49
C ARG A 54 12.76 -0.05 23.09
N LEU A 55 13.99 -0.31 22.65
CA LEU A 55 14.51 -0.01 21.31
C LEU A 55 13.85 -0.88 20.21
N SER A 56 13.46 -2.12 20.50
CA SER A 56 12.79 -2.99 19.52
C SER A 56 11.38 -2.49 19.20
N VAL A 57 10.65 -1.99 20.18
CA VAL A 57 9.31 -1.40 19.99
C VAL A 57 9.38 -0.13 19.14
N LEU A 58 10.36 0.75 19.43
CA LEU A 58 10.56 1.96 18.64
C LEU A 58 10.96 1.64 17.20
N SER A 59 11.76 0.59 16.98
CA SER A 59 12.14 0.10 15.66
C SER A 59 10.92 -0.42 14.89
N SER A 60 10.05 -1.21 15.53
CA SER A 60 8.83 -1.73 14.93
C SER A 60 7.87 -0.59 14.50
N HIS A 61 7.67 0.40 15.35
CA HIS A 61 6.86 1.58 15.00
C HIS A 61 7.46 2.39 13.84
N ALA A 62 8.79 2.50 13.76
CA ALA A 62 9.46 3.19 12.67
C ALA A 62 9.29 2.44 11.34
N VAL A 63 9.39 1.11 11.35
CA VAL A 63 9.15 0.24 10.18
C VAL A 63 7.71 0.39 9.71
N THR A 64 6.74 0.28 10.62
CA THR A 64 5.31 0.43 10.29
C THR A 64 5.01 1.80 9.68
N ARG A 65 5.54 2.87 10.27
CA ARG A 65 5.35 4.24 9.77
C ARG A 65 5.96 4.43 8.38
N ARG A 66 7.13 3.83 8.13
CA ARG A 66 7.80 3.88 6.83
C ARG A 66 7.03 3.09 5.77
N ALA A 67 6.51 1.91 6.12
CA ALA A 67 5.67 1.12 5.23
C ALA A 67 4.39 1.90 4.84
N GLN A 68 3.71 2.50 5.80
CA GLN A 68 2.54 3.35 5.54
C GLN A 68 2.87 4.55 4.63
N MET A 69 4.02 5.18 4.81
CA MET A 69 4.46 6.28 3.95
C MET A 69 4.59 5.82 2.49
N TYR A 70 5.25 4.70 2.22
CA TYR A 70 5.37 4.18 0.86
C TYR A 70 4.01 3.73 0.29
N ALA A 71 3.18 3.09 1.09
CA ALA A 71 1.83 2.70 0.69
C ALA A 71 0.98 3.90 0.25
N ARG A 72 1.00 4.99 1.03
CA ARG A 72 0.33 6.25 0.68
C ARG A 72 0.83 6.83 -0.63
N GLN A 73 2.14 6.80 -0.88
CA GLN A 73 2.72 7.31 -2.13
C GLN A 73 2.26 6.50 -3.36
N ILE A 74 2.12 5.18 -3.24
CA ILE A 74 1.64 4.30 -4.32
C ILE A 74 0.18 4.65 -4.66
N VAL A 75 -0.69 4.73 -3.66
CA VAL A 75 -2.11 5.05 -3.87
C VAL A 75 -2.28 6.48 -4.39
N ALA A 76 -1.58 7.45 -3.79
CA ALA A 76 -1.58 8.84 -4.22
C ALA A 76 -1.16 9.03 -5.67
N ASN A 77 -0.12 8.28 -6.09
CA ASN A 77 0.35 8.30 -7.48
C ASN A 77 -0.74 7.77 -8.44
N SER A 78 -1.41 6.67 -8.10
CA SER A 78 -2.48 6.10 -8.93
C SER A 78 -3.69 7.03 -9.05
N LEU A 79 -4.03 7.77 -7.98
CA LEU A 79 -5.10 8.77 -7.99
C LEU A 79 -4.77 9.99 -8.85
N ALA A 80 -3.52 10.44 -8.81
CA ALA A 80 -3.11 11.67 -9.50
C ALA A 80 -2.82 11.45 -10.99
N ASN A 81 -2.39 10.23 -11.38
CA ASN A 81 -1.92 9.91 -12.73
C ASN A 81 -2.81 8.85 -13.39
N ARG A 82 -4.04 9.26 -13.72
CA ARG A 82 -5.10 8.42 -14.27
C ARG A 82 -4.88 8.15 -15.75
N CYS A 83 -4.05 7.17 -16.07
CA CYS A 83 -3.88 6.72 -17.45
C CYS A 83 -3.52 5.23 -17.49
N THR A 84 -3.89 4.58 -18.58
CA THR A 84 -3.70 3.13 -18.76
C THR A 84 -2.25 2.69 -18.56
N ILE A 85 -1.28 3.48 -19.01
CA ILE A 85 0.15 3.17 -18.86
C ILE A 85 0.57 3.22 -17.39
N ALA A 86 0.15 4.24 -16.64
CA ALA A 86 0.43 4.33 -15.21
C ALA A 86 -0.24 3.18 -14.43
N TRP A 87 -1.38 2.70 -14.92
CA TRP A 87 -2.15 1.63 -14.28
C TRP A 87 -1.78 0.21 -14.71
N ALA A 88 -0.92 0.03 -15.73
CA ALA A 88 -0.59 -1.27 -16.30
C ALA A 88 -0.20 -2.34 -15.27
N ASN A 89 0.49 -1.94 -14.20
CA ASN A 89 0.87 -2.82 -13.10
C ASN A 89 0.24 -2.40 -11.75
N ALA A 90 -0.60 -1.36 -11.74
CA ALA A 90 -1.05 -0.73 -10.51
C ALA A 90 -1.92 -1.64 -9.64
N VAL A 91 -2.69 -2.56 -10.21
CA VAL A 91 -3.61 -3.44 -9.45
C VAL A 91 -2.86 -4.22 -8.37
N GLN A 92 -1.75 -4.87 -8.74
CA GLN A 92 -0.94 -5.63 -7.78
C GLN A 92 -0.25 -4.71 -6.75
N LEU A 93 0.29 -3.58 -7.21
CA LEU A 93 0.96 -2.62 -6.34
C LEU A 93 0.01 -2.01 -5.33
N LEU A 94 -1.22 -1.67 -5.75
CA LEU A 94 -2.29 -1.18 -4.89
C LEU A 94 -2.77 -2.24 -3.90
N THR A 95 -2.81 -3.50 -4.30
CA THR A 95 -3.19 -4.61 -3.40
C THR A 95 -2.15 -4.79 -2.29
N ILE A 96 -0.86 -4.69 -2.60
CA ILE A 96 0.22 -4.75 -1.60
C ILE A 96 0.17 -3.51 -0.69
N ALA A 97 0.10 -2.32 -1.28
CA ALA A 97 0.10 -1.06 -0.55
C ALA A 97 -1.14 -0.91 0.35
N GLY A 98 -2.31 -1.30 -0.16
CA GLY A 98 -3.58 -1.18 0.55
C GLY A 98 -3.61 -1.94 1.88
N GLN A 99 -2.89 -3.06 1.99
CA GLN A 99 -2.78 -3.82 3.24
C GLN A 99 -2.07 -3.03 4.36
N CYS A 100 -1.23 -2.05 4.00
CA CYS A 100 -0.51 -1.21 4.95
C CYS A 100 -1.30 0.03 5.40
N LEU A 101 -2.47 0.29 4.80
CA LEU A 101 -3.30 1.45 5.12
C LEU A 101 -4.14 1.18 6.38
N VAL A 102 -4.11 2.13 7.31
CA VAL A 102 -4.83 2.04 8.58
C VAL A 102 -6.07 2.94 8.57
N VAL A 103 -5.97 4.11 7.97
CA VAL A 103 -7.04 5.11 7.95
C VAL A 103 -8.13 4.70 6.96
N GLU A 104 -9.38 4.70 7.40
CA GLU A 104 -10.53 4.28 6.60
C GLU A 104 -10.69 5.09 5.29
N ALA A 105 -10.51 6.40 5.36
CA ALA A 105 -10.57 7.25 4.16
C ALA A 105 -9.50 6.86 3.12
N GLU A 106 -8.30 6.45 3.56
CA GLU A 106 -7.22 5.98 2.69
C GLU A 106 -7.55 4.61 2.07
N ARG A 107 -8.15 3.69 2.87
CA ARG A 107 -8.63 2.38 2.39
C ARG A 107 -9.71 2.55 1.33
N ASN A 108 -10.70 3.41 1.59
CA ASN A 108 -11.77 3.73 0.65
C ASN A 108 -11.23 4.34 -0.66
N ALA A 109 -10.25 5.22 -0.57
CA ALA A 109 -9.59 5.80 -1.73
C ALA A 109 -8.85 4.74 -2.56
N CYS A 110 -8.18 3.76 -1.93
CA CYS A 110 -7.53 2.64 -2.60
C CYS A 110 -8.54 1.76 -3.36
N VAL A 111 -9.66 1.40 -2.73
CA VAL A 111 -10.74 0.62 -3.38
C VAL A 111 -11.35 1.40 -4.55
N ARG A 112 -11.54 2.70 -4.40
CA ARG A 112 -12.07 3.56 -5.48
C ARG A 112 -11.16 3.54 -6.70
N VAL A 113 -9.84 3.66 -6.53
CA VAL A 113 -8.89 3.55 -7.65
C VAL A 113 -8.95 2.19 -8.32
N LEU A 114 -9.01 1.10 -7.57
CA LEU A 114 -9.13 -0.24 -8.14
C LEU A 114 -10.40 -0.38 -8.99
N ARG A 115 -11.54 0.12 -8.50
CA ARG A 115 -12.80 0.14 -9.26
C ARG A 115 -12.71 1.01 -10.52
N GLU A 116 -12.04 2.15 -10.43
CA GLU A 116 -11.83 3.03 -11.58
C GLU A 116 -10.94 2.36 -12.64
N ILE A 117 -9.87 1.68 -12.22
CA ILE A 117 -9.03 0.87 -13.13
C ILE A 117 -9.89 -0.19 -13.85
N GLN A 118 -10.73 -0.92 -13.11
CA GLN A 118 -11.62 -1.91 -13.71
C GLN A 118 -12.56 -1.29 -14.74
N GLN A 119 -13.18 -0.15 -14.43
CA GLN A 119 -14.12 0.52 -15.33
C GLN A 119 -13.45 1.02 -16.61
N GLN A 120 -12.23 1.54 -16.52
CA GLN A 120 -11.54 2.14 -17.66
C GLN A 120 -10.74 1.15 -18.49
N THR A 121 -10.23 0.09 -17.87
CA THR A 121 -9.36 -0.87 -18.55
C THR A 121 -10.02 -2.22 -18.83
N GLY A 122 -11.12 -2.54 -18.13
CA GLY A 122 -11.75 -3.85 -18.16
C GLY A 122 -11.04 -4.93 -17.32
N TRP A 123 -9.94 -4.61 -16.64
CA TRP A 123 -9.23 -5.57 -15.79
C TRP A 123 -10.05 -5.90 -14.53
N ASP A 124 -10.16 -7.19 -14.23
CA ASP A 124 -10.87 -7.62 -13.01
C ASP A 124 -10.05 -7.31 -11.75
N THR A 125 -10.58 -6.44 -10.91
CA THR A 125 -9.98 -6.05 -9.64
C THR A 125 -10.72 -6.61 -8.43
N ARG A 126 -11.78 -7.39 -8.61
CA ARG A 126 -12.62 -7.92 -7.52
C ARG A 126 -11.81 -8.74 -6.52
N ALA A 127 -11.03 -9.70 -7.01
CA ALA A 127 -10.17 -10.52 -6.15
C ALA A 127 -9.18 -9.69 -5.32
N SER A 128 -8.68 -8.57 -5.87
CA SER A 128 -7.80 -7.63 -5.14
C SER A 128 -8.54 -6.88 -4.05
N ILE A 129 -9.77 -6.43 -4.32
CA ILE A 129 -10.62 -5.74 -3.35
C ILE A 129 -11.03 -6.68 -2.22
N ASP A 130 -11.42 -7.92 -2.54
CA ASP A 130 -11.80 -8.93 -1.55
C ASP A 130 -10.62 -9.29 -0.63
N ARG A 131 -9.42 -9.43 -1.21
CA ARG A 131 -8.18 -9.64 -0.43
C ARG A 131 -7.88 -8.49 0.53
N LEU A 132 -8.08 -7.25 0.10
CA LEU A 132 -7.92 -6.08 0.94
C LEU A 132 -8.94 -6.07 2.08
N GLY A 133 -10.21 -6.37 1.80
CA GLY A 133 -11.26 -6.47 2.82
C GLY A 133 -10.90 -7.51 3.89
N ALA A 134 -10.53 -8.71 3.47
CA ALA A 134 -10.11 -9.78 4.38
C ALA A 134 -8.87 -9.40 5.23
N ALA A 135 -7.89 -8.72 4.63
CA ALA A 135 -6.71 -8.25 5.35
C ALA A 135 -7.06 -7.20 6.41
N TRP A 136 -7.96 -6.28 6.10
CA TRP A 136 -8.40 -5.24 7.03
C TRP A 136 -9.28 -5.79 8.17
N GLU A 137 -10.15 -6.75 7.89
CA GLU A 137 -10.95 -7.44 8.92
C GLU A 137 -10.05 -8.22 9.89
N ASN A 138 -9.02 -8.89 9.39
CA ASN A 138 -8.09 -9.63 10.24
C ASN A 138 -7.19 -8.71 11.08
N SER A 139 -6.91 -7.48 10.65
CA SER A 139 -6.06 -6.55 11.40
C SER A 139 -6.62 -6.21 12.79
N TRP A 140 -7.94 -6.16 12.96
CA TRP A 140 -8.61 -5.92 14.25
C TRP A 140 -8.39 -7.02 15.30
N ARG A 141 -8.13 -8.26 14.84
CA ARG A 141 -7.94 -9.40 15.75
C ARG A 141 -6.55 -9.42 16.38
N TYR A 142 -5.63 -8.65 15.86
CA TYR A 142 -4.22 -8.69 16.25
C TYR A 142 -3.71 -7.44 16.97
N GLU A 143 -4.56 -6.45 17.28
CA GLU A 143 -4.16 -5.27 18.05
C GLU A 143 -3.72 -5.57 19.50
N GLY A 144 -3.88 -6.81 19.97
CA GLY A 144 -3.43 -7.26 21.28
C GLY A 144 -2.02 -7.86 21.35
N GLU A 145 -1.42 -8.29 20.22
CA GLU A 145 -0.18 -9.08 20.24
C GLU A 145 0.52 -9.08 18.87
N VAL A 146 1.08 -7.98 18.40
CA VAL A 146 1.57 -8.00 17.03
C VAL A 146 2.90 -7.36 16.71
N ASP A 147 3.72 -8.22 16.16
CA ASP A 147 4.76 -7.92 15.18
C ASP A 147 4.12 -7.76 13.77
N ALA A 148 3.88 -6.53 13.37
CA ALA A 148 3.24 -6.19 12.07
C ALA A 148 3.96 -6.80 10.86
N GLY A 149 5.25 -7.08 10.96
CA GLY A 149 6.04 -7.75 9.93
C GLY A 149 5.62 -9.20 9.69
N LYS A 150 5.26 -9.93 10.76
CA LYS A 150 4.79 -11.33 10.64
C LYS A 150 3.42 -11.41 9.97
N LEU A 151 2.51 -10.48 10.28
CA LEU A 151 1.18 -10.45 9.70
C LEU A 151 1.23 -10.30 8.17
N LEU A 152 2.00 -9.34 7.68
CA LEU A 152 2.13 -9.08 6.24
C LEU A 152 2.83 -10.24 5.51
N TYR A 153 3.81 -10.88 6.15
CA TYR A 153 4.52 -12.02 5.59
C TYR A 153 3.60 -13.23 5.39
N HIS A 154 2.76 -13.58 6.37
CA HIS A 154 1.81 -14.70 6.27
C HIS A 154 0.68 -14.44 5.26
N VAL A 155 0.15 -13.23 5.21
CA VAL A 155 -0.87 -12.84 4.23
C VAL A 155 -0.31 -12.86 2.80
N TRP A 156 0.96 -12.51 2.64
CA TRP A 156 1.61 -12.48 1.33
C TRP A 156 1.93 -13.89 0.81
N LEU A 157 2.32 -14.84 1.68
CA LEU A 157 2.62 -16.22 1.30
C LEU A 157 1.37 -17.09 1.06
N GLY A 158 0.16 -16.60 1.41
CA GLY A 158 -1.07 -17.37 1.20
C GLY A 158 -1.17 -18.64 2.04
N GLU A 159 -0.43 -18.74 3.15
CA GLU A 159 -0.53 -19.87 4.07
C GLU A 159 -1.88 -19.87 4.80
N GLU A 160 -2.84 -20.64 4.27
CA GLU A 160 -4.06 -20.98 4.98
C GLU A 160 -3.68 -21.82 6.21
N ARG A 161 -3.92 -21.27 7.40
CA ARG A 161 -3.88 -22.09 8.62
C ARG A 161 -5.04 -23.07 8.57
N SER A 162 -4.73 -24.36 8.42
CA SER A 162 -5.70 -25.42 8.66
C SER A 162 -6.22 -25.27 10.10
N PRO A 163 -7.55 -25.27 10.32
CA PRO A 163 -8.10 -25.28 11.66
C PRO A 163 -7.80 -26.65 12.29
N SER A 164 -7.15 -26.65 13.43
CA SER A 164 -6.97 -27.82 14.31
C SER A 164 -8.18 -27.99 15.18
#